data_2383cb74d674ee0884aa2aa144ffd2dc
#
_entry.id   2383cb74d674ee0884aa2aa144ffd2dc
#
_cell.length_a   1.000
_cell.length_b   1.000
_cell.length_c   1.000
_cell.angle_alpha   90.00
_cell.angle_beta   90.00
_cell.angle_gamma   90.00
#
_symmetry.space_group_name_H-M   'P 1'
#
loop_
_entity.id
_entity.type
_entity.pdbx_description
1 polymer ?
#
loop_
_entity_poly.entity_id
_entity_poly.type
_entity_poly.pdbx_seq_one_letter_code
_entity_poly.pdbx_strand_id
1 'polypeptide(L)'
;MNLGVSVLLGAVLVAGCGGGEEGVIDESVQMEAPAQEGTVTALAYCDDVITWSTGWTDFENQVLTLVNQRRAAGATCGGVYKAPAPALTLDTRLRCAARKHSKDMALNTFFSHTGSNGSTPLQLIISAGYAFSTEAENIGAGYSTPSAAVTGWMNSTGHCNNIMNPSLRHLGVGYYYRASGSTYAHYWTQDFGAQ
;
A
#
# COMPACT_ATOMS: atom_id res chain seq x y z
N MET A 1 10.07 -46.36 -4.22
CA MET A 1 10.67 -46.85 -5.47
C MET A 1 11.28 -45.68 -6.17
N ASN A 2 12.62 -45.61 -6.16
CA ASN A 2 13.44 -44.57 -6.77
C ASN A 2 13.51 -44.77 -8.27
N LEU A 3 13.48 -43.70 -9.05
CA LEU A 3 14.03 -43.67 -10.38
C LEU A 3 14.78 -42.34 -10.56
N GLY A 4 16.10 -42.44 -10.44
CA GLY A 4 17.04 -41.39 -10.80
C GLY A 4 17.22 -41.34 -12.31
N VAL A 5 17.33 -40.13 -12.86
CA VAL A 5 17.78 -39.90 -14.24
C VAL A 5 19.20 -39.33 -14.18
N SER A 6 20.16 -40.14 -14.60
CA SER A 6 21.54 -39.73 -14.84
C SER A 6 21.64 -39.07 -16.22
N VAL A 7 22.19 -37.86 -16.27
CA VAL A 7 22.59 -37.21 -17.51
C VAL A 7 24.10 -37.39 -17.68
N LEU A 8 24.48 -38.11 -18.73
CA LEU A 8 25.87 -38.33 -19.15
C LEU A 8 26.41 -37.08 -19.87
N LEU A 9 27.52 -36.57 -19.38
CA LEU A 9 28.35 -35.57 -20.10
C LEU A 9 29.17 -36.34 -21.17
N GLY A 10 28.95 -35.99 -22.41
CA GLY A 10 29.80 -36.37 -23.51
C GLY A 10 30.81 -35.28 -23.85
N ALA A 11 32.08 -35.54 -23.58
CA ALA A 11 33.18 -34.69 -24.01
C ALA A 11 33.56 -35.06 -25.45
N VAL A 12 33.53 -34.08 -26.38
CA VAL A 12 34.09 -34.19 -27.71
C VAL A 12 35.36 -33.36 -27.77
N LEU A 13 36.50 -34.04 -27.87
CA LEU A 13 37.80 -33.44 -28.22
C LEU A 13 37.90 -33.32 -29.75
N VAL A 14 38.06 -32.09 -30.25
CA VAL A 14 38.51 -31.83 -31.60
C VAL A 14 39.83 -31.06 -31.54
N ALA A 15 40.92 -31.71 -31.96
CA ALA A 15 42.19 -31.09 -32.23
C ALA A 15 42.20 -30.57 -33.66
N GLY A 16 42.58 -29.30 -33.87
CA GLY A 16 42.80 -28.70 -35.18
C GLY A 16 43.67 -27.47 -35.05
N CYS A 17 44.91 -27.54 -35.54
CA CYS A 17 45.86 -26.45 -35.69
C CYS A 17 45.42 -25.46 -36.76
N GLY A 18 45.60 -24.15 -36.54
CA GLY A 18 45.57 -23.14 -37.59
C GLY A 18 45.42 -21.75 -36.99
N GLY A 19 46.49 -20.93 -37.11
CA GLY A 19 46.57 -19.59 -36.54
C GLY A 19 45.58 -18.58 -37.12
N GLY A 20 45.27 -17.59 -36.32
CA GLY A 20 44.50 -16.40 -36.69
C GLY A 20 44.14 -15.69 -35.38
N GLU A 21 44.74 -14.53 -35.14
CA GLU A 21 44.34 -13.62 -34.08
C GLU A 21 42.92 -13.12 -34.33
N GLU A 22 41.95 -13.63 -33.58
CA GLU A 22 40.64 -12.98 -33.48
C GLU A 22 40.39 -12.68 -32.02
N GLY A 23 40.15 -11.38 -31.73
CA GLY A 23 39.90 -10.86 -30.42
C GLY A 23 38.69 -11.46 -29.81
N VAL A 24 38.84 -12.01 -28.61
CA VAL A 24 37.73 -12.41 -27.73
C VAL A 24 37.09 -11.15 -27.23
N ILE A 25 35.91 -10.78 -27.76
CA ILE A 25 35.04 -9.82 -27.12
C ILE A 25 34.40 -10.54 -25.94
N ASP A 26 34.81 -10.15 -24.74
CA ASP A 26 34.14 -10.52 -23.50
C ASP A 26 32.75 -9.85 -23.50
N GLU A 27 31.73 -10.62 -23.81
CA GLU A 27 30.34 -10.19 -23.71
C GLU A 27 30.02 -10.11 -22.22
N SER A 28 30.27 -8.93 -21.63
CA SER A 28 29.80 -8.61 -20.29
C SER A 28 28.27 -8.64 -20.30
N VAL A 29 27.69 -9.74 -19.86
CA VAL A 29 26.29 -9.82 -19.53
C VAL A 29 26.03 -8.85 -18.38
N GLN A 30 25.60 -7.63 -18.70
CA GLN A 30 25.02 -6.74 -17.72
C GLN A 30 23.72 -7.39 -17.26
N MET A 31 23.76 -8.00 -16.09
CA MET A 31 22.55 -8.36 -15.36
C MET A 31 21.88 -7.04 -14.97
N GLU A 32 20.90 -6.59 -15.73
CA GLU A 32 19.99 -5.53 -15.31
C GLU A 32 19.31 -5.96 -14.01
N ALA A 33 19.42 -5.08 -13.01
CA ALA A 33 18.85 -5.31 -11.70
C ALA A 33 17.29 -5.45 -11.81
N PRO A 34 16.66 -6.32 -10.99
CA PRO A 34 15.21 -6.61 -11.06
C PRO A 34 14.29 -5.48 -10.55
N ALA A 35 14.70 -4.21 -10.73
CA ALA A 35 13.95 -3.06 -10.25
C ALA A 35 12.72 -2.69 -11.11
N GLN A 36 12.58 -3.21 -12.33
CA GLN A 36 11.49 -2.82 -13.22
C GLN A 36 10.22 -3.66 -13.11
N GLU A 37 10.31 -4.94 -12.79
CA GLU A 37 9.11 -5.80 -12.70
C GLU A 37 8.19 -5.41 -11.51
N GLY A 38 8.76 -5.06 -10.36
CA GLY A 38 7.99 -4.66 -9.19
C GLY A 38 7.24 -3.33 -9.39
N THR A 39 7.81 -2.39 -10.13
CA THR A 39 7.20 -1.07 -10.39
C THR A 39 6.05 -1.18 -11.39
N VAL A 40 6.19 -2.00 -12.44
CA VAL A 40 5.13 -2.21 -13.45
C VAL A 40 3.94 -2.93 -12.84
N THR A 41 4.16 -3.95 -12.01
CA THR A 41 3.08 -4.66 -11.30
C THR A 41 2.34 -3.79 -10.29
N ALA A 42 3.05 -2.91 -9.56
CA ALA A 42 2.43 -1.98 -8.62
C ALA A 42 1.57 -0.91 -9.34
N LEU A 43 2.02 -0.41 -10.49
CA LEU A 43 1.23 0.50 -11.31
C LEU A 43 -0.04 -0.19 -11.83
N ALA A 44 0.07 -1.39 -12.41
CA ALA A 44 -1.08 -2.16 -12.89
C ALA A 44 -2.06 -2.51 -11.74
N TYR A 45 -1.55 -2.74 -10.53
CA TYR A 45 -2.38 -2.98 -9.35
C TYR A 45 -3.30 -1.80 -9.02
N CYS A 46 -2.85 -0.58 -9.28
CA CYS A 46 -3.56 0.66 -8.96
C CYS A 46 -4.47 1.19 -10.08
N ASP A 47 -4.45 0.58 -11.28
CA ASP A 47 -5.12 1.11 -12.49
C ASP A 47 -6.60 1.43 -12.28
N ASP A 48 -7.31 0.63 -11.51
CA ASP A 48 -8.75 0.78 -11.25
C ASP A 48 -9.10 1.87 -10.23
N VAL A 49 -8.09 2.52 -9.63
CA VAL A 49 -8.24 3.61 -8.65
C VAL A 49 -7.42 4.86 -9.01
N ILE A 50 -6.76 4.87 -10.17
CA ILE A 50 -6.06 6.06 -10.70
C ILE A 50 -7.08 7.13 -11.07
N THR A 51 -8.09 6.75 -11.84
CA THR A 51 -9.21 7.64 -12.17
C THR A 51 -10.17 7.69 -11.00
N TRP A 52 -10.14 8.80 -10.26
CA TRP A 52 -10.91 8.99 -9.04
C TRP A 52 -11.64 10.32 -9.09
N SER A 53 -12.84 10.38 -8.50
CA SER A 53 -13.61 11.65 -8.42
C SER A 53 -12.77 12.75 -7.74
N THR A 54 -12.75 13.95 -8.32
CA THR A 54 -12.07 15.11 -7.72
C THR A 54 -12.61 15.43 -6.34
N GLY A 55 -13.94 15.40 -6.14
CA GLY A 55 -14.57 15.62 -4.84
C GLY A 55 -14.16 14.56 -3.80
N TRP A 56 -13.94 13.31 -4.21
CA TRP A 56 -13.44 12.27 -3.32
C TRP A 56 -11.96 12.50 -2.96
N THR A 57 -11.15 12.90 -3.94
CA THR A 57 -9.76 13.27 -3.71
C THR A 57 -9.64 14.48 -2.78
N ASP A 58 -10.54 15.45 -2.90
CA ASP A 58 -10.58 16.61 -1.98
C ASP A 58 -10.93 16.17 -0.55
N PHE A 59 -11.83 15.22 -0.38
CA PHE A 59 -12.15 14.63 0.91
C PHE A 59 -10.95 13.91 1.53
N GLU A 60 -10.23 13.12 0.74
CA GLU A 60 -9.00 12.43 1.17
C GLU A 60 -7.92 13.44 1.62
N ASN A 61 -7.73 14.53 0.88
CA ASN A 61 -6.78 15.58 1.22
C ASN A 61 -7.18 16.34 2.50
N GLN A 62 -8.49 16.58 2.69
CA GLN A 62 -9.01 17.17 3.92
C GLN A 62 -8.76 16.27 5.14
N VAL A 63 -8.91 14.96 5.01
CA VAL A 63 -8.57 13.99 6.08
C VAL A 63 -7.11 14.12 6.47
N LEU A 64 -6.17 14.13 5.51
CA LEU A 64 -4.74 14.32 5.78
C LEU A 64 -4.48 15.63 6.55
N THR A 65 -5.12 16.72 6.13
CA THR A 65 -5.01 18.02 6.80
C THR A 65 -5.49 17.96 8.26
N LEU A 66 -6.68 17.39 8.48
CA LEU A 66 -7.28 17.27 9.81
C LEU A 66 -6.46 16.34 10.73
N VAL A 67 -5.96 15.23 10.21
CA VAL A 67 -5.04 14.33 10.94
C VAL A 67 -3.78 15.08 11.37
N ASN A 68 -3.17 15.85 10.49
CA ASN A 68 -1.98 16.62 10.81
C ASN A 68 -2.25 17.73 11.86
N GLN A 69 -3.44 18.31 11.86
CA GLN A 69 -3.86 19.24 12.93
C GLN A 69 -3.94 18.51 14.28
N ARG A 70 -4.49 17.29 14.35
CA ARG A 70 -4.52 16.48 15.58
C ARG A 70 -3.13 16.10 16.03
N ARG A 71 -2.26 15.69 15.12
CA ARG A 71 -0.86 15.36 15.41
C ARG A 71 -0.08 16.55 15.96
N ALA A 72 -0.25 17.73 15.38
CA ALA A 72 0.41 18.96 15.86
C ALA A 72 -0.06 19.40 17.25
N ALA A 73 -1.33 19.20 17.58
CA ALA A 73 -1.90 19.60 18.86
C ALA A 73 -1.60 18.62 20.01
N GLY A 74 -1.29 17.36 19.70
CA GLY A 74 -1.39 16.29 20.66
C GLY A 74 -2.85 15.89 20.92
N ALA A 75 -3.08 14.73 21.52
CA ALA A 75 -4.43 14.23 21.79
C ALA A 75 -4.47 13.27 22.98
N THR A 76 -5.65 13.07 23.57
CA THR A 76 -5.87 12.02 24.55
C THR A 76 -6.56 10.84 23.88
N CYS A 77 -5.89 9.68 23.82
CA CYS A 77 -6.39 8.45 23.23
C CYS A 77 -6.73 7.46 24.36
N GLY A 78 -8.01 7.15 24.55
CA GLY A 78 -8.44 6.22 25.60
C GLY A 78 -8.00 6.60 27.02
N GLY A 79 -7.97 7.90 27.33
CA GLY A 79 -7.52 8.41 28.62
C GLY A 79 -6.00 8.64 28.73
N VAL A 80 -5.20 8.25 27.75
CA VAL A 80 -3.73 8.44 27.73
C VAL A 80 -3.36 9.59 26.81
N TYR A 81 -2.68 10.61 27.36
CA TYR A 81 -2.19 11.74 26.55
C TYR A 81 -1.06 11.30 25.61
N LYS A 82 -1.17 11.67 24.36
CA LYS A 82 -0.16 11.55 23.30
C LYS A 82 0.40 12.93 22.97
N ALA A 83 1.70 13.08 23.10
CA ALA A 83 2.38 14.32 22.73
C ALA A 83 2.23 14.63 21.23
N PRO A 84 2.44 15.87 20.81
CA PRO A 84 2.51 16.22 19.40
C PRO A 84 3.44 15.29 18.63
N ALA A 85 3.02 14.87 17.44
CA ALA A 85 3.76 13.99 16.54
C ALA A 85 4.07 14.70 15.22
N PRO A 86 5.17 14.34 14.52
CA PRO A 86 5.50 14.92 13.22
C PRO A 86 4.36 14.78 12.22
N ALA A 87 4.19 15.78 11.33
CA ALA A 87 3.18 15.72 10.28
C ALA A 87 3.44 14.52 9.35
N LEU A 88 2.36 13.89 8.91
CA LEU A 88 2.38 12.86 7.88
C LEU A 88 2.39 13.51 6.50
N THR A 89 3.12 12.91 5.57
CA THR A 89 3.08 13.27 4.15
C THR A 89 2.24 12.26 3.37
N LEU A 90 1.61 12.75 2.28
CA LEU A 90 0.89 11.87 1.38
C LEU A 90 1.87 10.89 0.71
N ASP A 91 1.51 9.61 0.69
CA ASP A 91 2.10 8.61 -0.18
C ASP A 91 1.04 8.05 -1.14
N THR A 92 1.32 8.12 -2.44
CA THR A 92 0.36 7.71 -3.48
C THR A 92 0.14 6.20 -3.54
N ARG A 93 1.11 5.40 -3.10
CA ARG A 93 1.01 3.93 -3.01
C ARG A 93 0.08 3.53 -1.85
N LEU A 94 0.23 4.16 -0.68
CA LEU A 94 -0.69 3.99 0.44
C LEU A 94 -2.10 4.48 0.06
N ARG A 95 -2.21 5.61 -0.67
CA ARG A 95 -3.52 6.07 -1.17
C ARG A 95 -4.16 5.06 -2.12
N CYS A 96 -3.38 4.41 -2.97
CA CYS A 96 -3.87 3.35 -3.84
C CYS A 96 -4.46 2.19 -3.03
N ALA A 97 -3.71 1.65 -2.06
CA ALA A 97 -4.17 0.56 -1.18
C ALA A 97 -5.47 0.95 -0.45
N ALA A 98 -5.50 2.13 0.17
CA ALA A 98 -6.65 2.67 0.88
C ALA A 98 -7.89 2.83 -0.02
N ARG A 99 -7.73 3.35 -1.24
CA ARG A 99 -8.82 3.48 -2.22
C ARG A 99 -9.38 2.13 -2.63
N LYS A 100 -8.51 1.15 -2.91
CA LYS A 100 -8.93 -0.21 -3.25
C LYS A 100 -9.72 -0.83 -2.12
N HIS A 101 -9.28 -0.69 -0.88
CA HIS A 101 -9.97 -1.26 0.26
C HIS A 101 -11.33 -0.58 0.51
N SER A 102 -11.41 0.76 0.46
CA SER A 102 -12.69 1.49 0.57
C SER A 102 -13.67 1.13 -0.53
N LYS A 103 -13.19 0.97 -1.78
CA LYS A 103 -13.98 0.52 -2.93
C LYS A 103 -14.47 -0.92 -2.74
N ASP A 104 -13.61 -1.82 -2.27
CA ASP A 104 -13.93 -3.21 -2.02
C ASP A 104 -15.03 -3.35 -0.94
N MET A 105 -14.88 -2.68 0.20
CA MET A 105 -15.90 -2.65 1.26
C MET A 105 -17.25 -2.18 0.73
N ALA A 106 -17.27 -1.13 -0.09
CA ALA A 106 -18.50 -0.55 -0.64
C ALA A 106 -19.17 -1.48 -1.65
N LEU A 107 -18.38 -2.07 -2.58
CA LEU A 107 -18.93 -2.87 -3.68
C LEU A 107 -19.38 -4.26 -3.21
N ASN A 108 -18.69 -4.84 -2.24
CA ASN A 108 -18.97 -6.18 -1.70
C ASN A 108 -19.76 -6.15 -0.38
N THR A 109 -20.19 -4.95 0.05
CA THR A 109 -21.15 -4.76 1.16
C THR A 109 -20.66 -5.37 2.48
N PHE A 110 -19.40 -5.09 2.87
CA PHE A 110 -18.84 -5.50 4.15
C PHE A 110 -18.12 -4.33 4.84
N PHE A 111 -17.74 -4.53 6.11
CA PHE A 111 -16.91 -3.61 6.88
C PHE A 111 -15.93 -4.42 7.72
N SER A 112 -14.69 -4.52 7.26
CA SER A 112 -13.62 -5.30 7.88
C SER A 112 -12.27 -4.82 7.37
N HIS A 113 -11.21 -5.01 8.17
CA HIS A 113 -9.81 -4.83 7.74
C HIS A 113 -9.38 -5.85 6.69
N THR A 114 -9.99 -7.04 6.69
CA THR A 114 -9.71 -8.08 5.69
C THR A 114 -10.59 -7.86 4.46
N GLY A 115 -9.99 -7.80 3.29
CA GLY A 115 -10.68 -7.63 2.01
C GLY A 115 -11.59 -8.80 1.64
N SER A 116 -12.50 -8.59 0.69
CA SER A 116 -13.47 -9.61 0.22
C SER A 116 -12.80 -10.86 -0.36
N ASN A 117 -11.57 -10.74 -0.84
CA ASN A 117 -10.74 -11.82 -1.35
C ASN A 117 -9.81 -12.43 -0.29
N GLY A 118 -9.94 -12.04 0.99
CA GLY A 118 -9.10 -12.48 2.11
C GLY A 118 -7.76 -11.74 2.25
N SER A 119 -7.50 -10.70 1.44
CA SER A 119 -6.27 -9.91 1.56
C SER A 119 -6.24 -9.10 2.85
N THR A 120 -5.08 -9.05 3.49
CA THR A 120 -4.84 -8.19 4.66
C THR A 120 -4.46 -6.78 4.23
N PRO A 121 -4.57 -5.76 5.11
CA PRO A 121 -4.06 -4.41 4.85
C PRO A 121 -2.60 -4.41 4.38
N LEU A 122 -1.76 -5.20 5.05
CA LEU A 122 -0.37 -5.40 4.70
C LEU A 122 -0.17 -5.86 3.26
N GLN A 123 -0.95 -6.85 2.80
CA GLN A 123 -0.87 -7.35 1.43
C GLN A 123 -1.31 -6.30 0.41
N LEU A 124 -2.30 -5.47 0.72
CA LEU A 124 -2.73 -4.36 -0.14
C LEU A 124 -1.63 -3.30 -0.29
N ILE A 125 -0.98 -2.92 0.82
CA ILE A 125 0.12 -1.95 0.88
C ILE A 125 1.33 -2.45 0.06
N ILE A 126 1.73 -3.73 0.24
CA ILE A 126 2.82 -4.35 -0.54
C ILE A 126 2.46 -4.38 -2.03
N SER A 127 1.23 -4.80 -2.37
CA SER A 127 0.78 -4.88 -3.78
C SER A 127 0.73 -3.51 -4.46
N ALA A 128 0.51 -2.44 -3.69
CA ALA A 128 0.61 -1.07 -4.17
C ALA A 128 2.07 -0.57 -4.30
N GLY A 129 3.07 -1.39 -3.96
CA GLY A 129 4.49 -1.09 -4.09
C GLY A 129 5.09 -0.28 -2.94
N TYR A 130 4.42 -0.19 -1.79
CA TYR A 130 4.96 0.51 -0.63
C TYR A 130 5.79 -0.45 0.24
N ALA A 131 7.09 -0.24 0.30
CA ALA A 131 7.97 -0.90 1.27
C ALA A 131 7.87 -0.17 2.62
N PHE A 132 7.83 -0.90 3.72
CA PHE A 132 7.62 -0.31 5.04
C PHE A 132 8.51 -0.95 6.11
N SER A 133 8.82 -0.17 7.15
CA SER A 133 9.38 -0.65 8.41
C SER A 133 8.30 -0.79 9.49
N THR A 134 7.23 0.00 9.39
CA THR A 134 6.02 -0.07 10.22
C THR A 134 4.81 0.41 9.43
N GLU A 135 3.65 -0.13 9.74
CA GLU A 135 2.38 0.21 9.13
C GLU A 135 1.24 0.21 10.15
N ALA A 136 0.10 0.81 9.79
CA ALA A 136 -1.16 0.73 10.52
C ALA A 136 -2.32 1.06 9.57
N GLU A 137 -3.52 0.54 9.87
CA GLU A 137 -4.73 0.87 9.14
C GLU A 137 -5.83 1.35 10.09
N ASN A 138 -6.60 2.33 9.64
CA ASN A 138 -7.89 2.71 10.19
C ASN A 138 -8.96 2.60 9.12
N ILE A 139 -10.10 2.01 9.43
CA ILE A 139 -11.27 2.01 8.56
C ILE A 139 -12.42 2.75 9.23
N GLY A 140 -13.34 3.28 8.41
CA GLY A 140 -14.53 4.00 8.87
C GLY A 140 -15.67 3.87 7.87
N ALA A 141 -16.90 3.78 8.36
CA ALA A 141 -18.08 3.71 7.51
C ALA A 141 -19.20 4.60 8.05
N GLY A 142 -20.08 5.09 7.16
CA GLY A 142 -21.23 5.90 7.50
C GLY A 142 -20.94 7.39 7.73
N TYR A 143 -19.71 7.83 7.79
CA TYR A 143 -19.32 9.24 7.97
C TYR A 143 -19.40 9.98 6.64
N SER A 144 -20.29 10.96 6.53
CA SER A 144 -20.52 11.69 5.29
C SER A 144 -19.51 12.82 5.02
N THR A 145 -18.63 13.14 5.98
CA THR A 145 -17.65 14.22 5.85
C THR A 145 -16.29 13.80 6.41
N PRO A 146 -15.18 14.39 5.89
CA PRO A 146 -13.84 14.19 6.44
C PRO A 146 -13.73 14.49 7.94
N SER A 147 -14.37 15.57 8.40
CA SER A 147 -14.35 15.97 9.81
C SER A 147 -15.06 14.94 10.69
N ALA A 148 -16.20 14.40 10.26
CA ALA A 148 -16.91 13.35 10.99
C ALA A 148 -16.08 12.06 11.08
N ALA A 149 -15.44 11.65 9.98
CA ALA A 149 -14.58 10.47 9.94
C ALA A 149 -13.39 10.61 10.89
N VAL A 150 -12.64 11.73 10.80
CA VAL A 150 -11.49 11.99 11.69
C VAL A 150 -11.94 12.06 13.16
N THR A 151 -13.08 12.69 13.46
CA THR A 151 -13.62 12.73 14.83
C THR A 151 -13.98 11.33 15.33
N GLY A 152 -14.60 10.50 14.48
CA GLY A 152 -14.92 9.10 14.80
C GLY A 152 -13.66 8.30 15.16
N TRP A 153 -12.61 8.42 14.33
CA TRP A 153 -11.34 7.75 14.60
C TRP A 153 -10.66 8.26 15.88
N MET A 154 -10.67 9.58 16.14
CA MET A 154 -10.07 10.15 17.34
C MET A 154 -10.81 9.72 18.62
N ASN A 155 -12.08 9.40 18.56
CA ASN A 155 -12.86 8.91 19.69
C ASN A 155 -12.65 7.41 19.97
N SER A 156 -12.02 6.67 19.07
CA SER A 156 -11.64 5.26 19.25
C SER A 156 -10.19 5.16 19.71
N THR A 157 -9.93 4.49 20.81
CA THR A 157 -8.57 4.36 21.38
C THR A 157 -7.57 3.78 20.37
N GLY A 158 -7.93 2.72 19.66
CA GLY A 158 -7.05 2.07 18.67
C GLY A 158 -6.74 2.99 17.50
N HIS A 159 -7.77 3.57 16.89
CA HIS A 159 -7.61 4.46 15.74
C HIS A 159 -6.86 5.75 16.10
N CYS A 160 -7.15 6.33 17.28
CA CYS A 160 -6.44 7.49 17.81
C CYS A 160 -4.94 7.18 18.03
N ASN A 161 -4.62 6.00 18.56
CA ASN A 161 -3.22 5.57 18.71
C ASN A 161 -2.49 5.48 17.38
N ASN A 162 -3.13 4.98 16.32
CA ASN A 162 -2.56 4.95 14.98
C ASN A 162 -2.31 6.37 14.46
N ILE A 163 -3.30 7.27 14.55
CA ILE A 163 -3.19 8.67 14.14
C ILE A 163 -2.05 9.38 14.88
N MET A 164 -1.92 9.14 16.18
CA MET A 164 -0.94 9.82 17.05
C MET A 164 0.42 9.11 17.14
N ASN A 165 0.63 7.98 16.41
CA ASN A 165 1.89 7.24 16.45
C ASN A 165 3.04 8.07 15.85
N PRO A 166 4.06 8.45 16.66
CA PRO A 166 5.15 9.29 16.19
C PRO A 166 6.14 8.55 15.26
N SER A 167 6.05 7.21 15.15
CA SER A 167 6.90 6.44 14.23
C SER A 167 6.41 6.47 12.78
N LEU A 168 5.14 6.78 12.54
CA LEU A 168 4.56 6.87 11.21
C LEU A 168 4.94 8.19 10.52
N ARG A 169 5.16 8.14 9.21
CA ARG A 169 5.64 9.26 8.38
C ARG A 169 4.73 9.56 7.19
N HIS A 170 4.07 8.54 6.65
CA HIS A 170 3.26 8.63 5.45
C HIS A 170 1.82 8.25 5.74
N LEU A 171 0.91 8.82 4.95
CA LEU A 171 -0.52 8.50 5.00
C LEU A 171 -1.08 8.44 3.57
N GLY A 172 -1.79 7.36 3.28
CA GLY A 172 -2.73 7.27 2.17
C GLY A 172 -4.16 7.26 2.69
N VAL A 173 -5.05 7.99 2.07
CA VAL A 173 -6.48 7.99 2.40
C VAL A 173 -7.26 7.54 1.19
N GLY A 174 -8.21 6.64 1.39
CA GLY A 174 -9.19 6.21 0.41
C GLY A 174 -10.60 6.54 0.89
N TYR A 175 -11.40 7.10 -0.01
CA TYR A 175 -12.80 7.35 0.21
C TYR A 175 -13.63 6.81 -0.94
N TYR A 176 -14.69 6.07 -0.66
CA TYR A 176 -15.63 5.61 -1.66
C TYR A 176 -17.07 5.87 -1.21
N TYR A 177 -17.88 6.40 -2.15
CA TYR A 177 -19.32 6.62 -1.93
C TYR A 177 -20.14 5.72 -2.83
N ARG A 178 -21.12 5.03 -2.25
CA ARG A 178 -22.10 4.21 -2.94
C ARG A 178 -23.50 4.49 -2.40
N ALA A 179 -24.31 5.18 -3.18
CA ALA A 179 -25.64 5.66 -2.76
C ALA A 179 -26.62 4.55 -2.43
N SER A 180 -26.49 3.37 -3.06
CA SER A 180 -27.41 2.26 -2.88
C SER A 180 -26.71 0.91 -3.04
N GLY A 181 -27.26 -0.14 -2.45
CA GLY A 181 -26.71 -1.50 -2.53
C GLY A 181 -25.50 -1.74 -1.65
N SER A 182 -25.27 -0.91 -0.64
CA SER A 182 -24.28 -1.12 0.42
C SER A 182 -24.88 -0.77 1.78
N THR A 183 -24.32 -1.33 2.87
CA THR A 183 -24.81 -1.09 4.25
C THR A 183 -24.58 0.35 4.68
N TYR A 184 -23.43 0.91 4.31
CA TYR A 184 -23.03 2.28 4.64
C TYR A 184 -22.77 3.03 3.33
N ALA A 185 -23.37 4.18 3.10
CA ALA A 185 -23.14 4.92 1.86
C ALA A 185 -21.68 5.41 1.69
N HIS A 186 -20.97 5.64 2.79
CA HIS A 186 -19.64 6.22 2.84
C HIS A 186 -18.65 5.24 3.45
N TYR A 187 -17.51 5.00 2.78
CA TYR A 187 -16.45 4.11 3.23
C TYR A 187 -15.11 4.83 3.17
N TRP A 188 -14.32 4.67 4.21
CA TRP A 188 -13.05 5.35 4.44
C TRP A 188 -11.98 4.37 4.87
N THR A 189 -10.77 4.56 4.35
CA THR A 189 -9.57 3.85 4.81
C THR A 189 -8.43 4.84 4.96
N GLN A 190 -7.65 4.69 6.01
CA GLN A 190 -6.36 5.35 6.22
C GLN A 190 -5.29 4.27 6.30
N ASP A 191 -4.37 4.24 5.36
CA ASP A 191 -3.17 3.43 5.41
C ASP A 191 -1.99 4.30 5.81
N PHE A 192 -1.34 3.95 6.91
CA PHE A 192 -0.18 4.65 7.45
C PHE A 192 1.07 3.82 7.20
N GLY A 193 2.23 4.48 7.07
CA GLY A 193 3.50 3.80 6.96
C GLY A 193 4.71 4.65 7.32
N ALA A 194 5.84 3.96 7.54
CA ALA A 194 7.19 4.52 7.51
C ALA A 194 8.11 3.57 6.75
N GLN A 195 9.13 4.10 6.10
CA GLN A 195 10.18 3.38 5.38
C GLN A 195 11.51 3.44 6.13
#